data_9224e6ff93bf139dba004deafcf1442e
#
_entry.id   9224e6ff93bf139dba004deafcf1442e
#
_cell.length_a   1.000
_cell.length_b   1.000
_cell.length_c   1.000
_cell.angle_alpha   90.00
_cell.angle_beta   90.00
_cell.angle_gamma   90.00
#
_symmetry.space_group_name_H-M   'P 1'
#
loop_
_entity.id
_entity.type
_entity.pdbx_description
1 polymer ?
#
loop_
_entity_poly.entity_id
_entity_poly.type
_entity_poly.pdbx_seq_one_letter_code
_entity_poly.pdbx_strand_id
1 'polypeptide(L)'
;MGEVAVAVEAFREQFDAGIQSLTPDVAVRPIAKSFPISGSFAPADLQPHRARHFLRFPHPQTLATSWKQQQRVGELCDRLCTLVPAHVWCDTLLQAGEHLLERGQHELARRKCFTRVADANLLDDRDERWKLAKEKDNIGPTDRRRMHVLALFGSARCEDAMDTHADPNVIHPQTLARAKRTLVNLREATQEAYRGDESLYWLVYNGTVHIH
;
A
#
# COMPACT_ATOMS: atom_id res chain seq x y z
N MET A 1 -20.98 -20.77 -3.64
CA MET A 1 -20.58 -19.62 -2.79
C MET A 1 -19.84 -20.02 -1.53
N GLY A 2 -20.15 -21.17 -0.89
CA GLY A 2 -19.49 -21.58 0.36
C GLY A 2 -17.96 -21.74 0.30
N GLU A 3 -17.43 -22.39 -0.74
CA GLU A 3 -15.99 -22.67 -0.85
C GLU A 3 -15.13 -21.40 -0.99
N VAL A 4 -15.60 -20.41 -1.75
CA VAL A 4 -14.89 -19.12 -1.93
C VAL A 4 -14.86 -18.36 -0.60
N ALA A 5 -15.96 -18.30 0.14
CA ALA A 5 -16.03 -17.65 1.44
C ALA A 5 -15.09 -18.31 2.45
N VAL A 6 -15.05 -19.65 2.47
CA VAL A 6 -14.13 -20.41 3.34
C VAL A 6 -12.66 -20.14 2.97
N ALA A 7 -12.32 -20.06 1.68
CA ALA A 7 -10.97 -19.76 1.23
C ALA A 7 -10.53 -18.34 1.63
N VAL A 8 -11.42 -17.35 1.52
CA VAL A 8 -11.14 -15.97 1.92
C VAL A 8 -10.98 -15.87 3.43
N GLU A 9 -11.82 -16.53 4.21
CA GLU A 9 -11.73 -16.51 5.67
C GLU A 9 -10.43 -17.17 6.17
N ALA A 10 -10.10 -18.34 5.62
CA ALA A 10 -8.84 -19.01 5.91
C ALA A 10 -7.62 -18.15 5.53
N PHE A 11 -7.71 -17.39 4.44
CA PHE A 11 -6.67 -16.42 4.09
C PHE A 11 -6.57 -15.34 5.15
N ARG A 12 -7.68 -14.71 5.57
CA ARG A 12 -7.71 -13.63 6.56
C ARG A 12 -7.08 -14.07 7.88
N GLU A 13 -7.49 -15.23 8.41
CA GLU A 13 -6.95 -15.76 9.65
C GLU A 13 -5.42 -15.98 9.58
N GLN A 14 -4.94 -16.61 8.51
CA GLN A 14 -3.51 -16.86 8.32
C GLN A 14 -2.72 -15.58 8.06
N PHE A 15 -3.32 -14.64 7.33
CA PHE A 15 -2.73 -13.34 7.03
C PHE A 15 -2.58 -12.50 8.31
N ASP A 16 -3.63 -12.38 9.12
CA ASP A 16 -3.62 -11.63 10.38
C ASP A 16 -2.60 -12.21 11.37
N ALA A 17 -2.54 -13.53 11.50
CA ALA A 17 -1.52 -14.18 12.30
C ALA A 17 -0.10 -13.91 11.76
N GLY A 18 0.06 -13.90 10.44
CA GLY A 18 1.33 -13.60 9.77
C GLY A 18 1.79 -12.17 10.02
N ILE A 19 0.91 -11.18 9.82
CA ILE A 19 1.27 -9.77 9.96
C ILE A 19 1.53 -9.33 11.40
N GLN A 20 0.90 -9.96 12.40
CA GLN A 20 1.16 -9.66 13.81
C GLN A 20 2.61 -9.90 14.22
N SER A 21 3.29 -10.81 13.55
CA SER A 21 4.69 -11.17 13.80
C SER A 21 5.69 -10.37 12.97
N LEU A 22 5.24 -9.51 12.03
CA LEU A 22 6.11 -8.68 11.21
C LEU A 22 6.60 -7.46 11.99
N THR A 23 7.88 -7.16 11.83
CA THR A 23 8.44 -5.88 12.27
C THR A 23 8.26 -4.85 11.13
N PRO A 24 7.92 -3.59 11.43
CA PRO A 24 7.81 -2.56 10.39
C PRO A 24 9.08 -2.45 9.55
N ASP A 25 8.93 -2.18 8.24
CA ASP A 25 10.05 -2.01 7.30
C ASP A 25 10.96 -0.85 7.70
N VAL A 26 10.36 0.13 8.36
CA VAL A 26 11.06 1.30 8.90
C VAL A 26 10.62 1.48 10.35
N ALA A 27 11.56 1.83 11.22
CA ALA A 27 11.24 2.27 12.57
C ALA A 27 10.32 3.50 12.47
N VAL A 28 9.01 3.28 12.58
CA VAL A 28 8.03 4.35 12.59
C VAL A 28 8.37 5.23 13.78
N ARG A 29 9.04 6.36 13.54
CA ARG A 29 9.05 7.43 14.53
C ARG A 29 7.58 7.85 14.68
N PRO A 30 7.02 7.84 15.89
CA PRO A 30 5.71 8.43 16.09
C PRO A 30 5.82 9.85 15.54
N ILE A 31 5.01 10.16 14.52
CA ILE A 31 4.84 11.54 14.06
C ILE A 31 4.37 12.28 15.28
N ALA A 32 5.25 13.14 15.80
CA ALA A 32 4.92 14.00 16.93
C ALA A 32 3.70 14.80 16.48
N LYS A 33 2.54 14.45 17.04
CA LYS A 33 1.32 15.22 16.85
C LYS A 33 1.61 16.64 17.28
N SER A 34 1.33 17.57 16.38
CA SER A 34 1.37 19.01 16.59
C SER A 34 2.77 19.66 16.60
N PHE A 35 3.10 20.27 15.47
CA PHE A 35 3.87 21.51 15.50
C PHE A 35 2.93 22.62 16.00
N PRO A 36 3.18 23.22 17.15
CA PRO A 36 2.55 24.49 17.47
C PRO A 36 3.16 25.55 16.54
N ILE A 37 2.36 26.09 15.64
CA ILE A 37 2.66 27.30 14.90
C ILE A 37 2.52 28.45 15.90
N SER A 38 3.52 28.68 16.72
CA SER A 38 3.75 29.97 17.39
C SER A 38 5.03 29.92 18.20
N GLY A 39 5.94 30.81 17.91
CA GLY A 39 7.01 31.13 18.84
C GLY A 39 8.40 31.20 18.24
N SER A 40 8.80 32.40 17.90
CA SER A 40 10.15 32.97 18.03
C SER A 40 11.32 31.96 18.10
N PHE A 41 12.02 31.81 16.99
CA PHE A 41 13.33 31.17 16.97
C PHE A 41 14.36 32.09 17.65
N ALA A 42 14.85 31.71 18.82
CA ALA A 42 16.07 32.24 19.39
C ALA A 42 17.26 31.35 18.94
N PRO A 43 18.35 31.91 18.38
CA PRO A 43 19.43 31.14 17.76
C PRO A 43 20.50 30.60 18.76
N ALA A 44 20.15 30.31 20.01
CA ALA A 44 21.14 30.06 21.04
C ALA A 44 21.29 28.61 21.55
N ASP A 45 20.53 27.63 21.02
CA ASP A 45 20.58 26.26 21.58
C ASP A 45 21.01 25.15 20.58
N LEU A 46 21.96 25.44 19.71
CA LEU A 46 22.68 24.41 18.97
C LEU A 46 23.79 23.80 19.81
N GLN A 47 23.44 22.96 20.78
CA GLN A 47 24.43 22.10 21.43
C GLN A 47 24.69 20.87 20.58
N PRO A 48 25.94 20.61 20.10
CA PRO A 48 26.28 19.52 19.19
C PRO A 48 26.36 18.13 19.84
N HIS A 49 25.88 17.93 21.05
CA HIS A 49 26.15 16.70 21.84
C HIS A 49 25.03 15.71 22.00
N ARG A 50 23.88 15.86 21.34
CA ARG A 50 22.75 14.88 21.48
C ARG A 50 22.36 14.09 20.26
N ALA A 51 23.17 13.97 19.23
CA ALA A 51 22.87 13.21 18.03
C ALA A 51 23.61 11.85 17.95
N ARG A 52 23.93 11.21 19.07
CA ARG A 52 24.29 9.78 19.06
C ARG A 52 23.09 8.93 19.46
N HIS A 53 21.98 9.06 18.76
CA HIS A 53 21.04 7.95 18.71
C HIS A 53 21.69 6.86 17.85
N PHE A 54 22.33 5.91 18.55
CA PHE A 54 22.75 4.65 17.96
C PHE A 54 21.62 4.08 17.14
N LEU A 55 21.78 4.05 15.82
CA LEU A 55 21.04 3.18 14.95
C LEU A 55 21.35 1.76 15.45
N ARG A 56 20.52 1.22 16.34
CA ARG A 56 20.58 -0.18 16.70
C ARG A 56 20.14 -0.93 15.44
N PHE A 57 21.13 -1.36 14.66
CA PHE A 57 20.85 -2.33 13.61
C PHE A 57 20.24 -3.56 14.27
N PRO A 58 19.07 -4.00 13.82
CA PRO A 58 18.46 -5.21 14.37
C PRO A 58 19.43 -6.37 14.20
N HIS A 59 19.44 -7.26 15.18
CA HIS A 59 20.35 -8.43 15.17
C HIS A 59 20.11 -9.24 13.89
N PRO A 60 21.14 -9.82 13.23
CA PRO A 60 21.00 -10.57 11.98
C PRO A 60 19.93 -11.67 12.02
N GLN A 61 19.74 -12.31 13.17
CA GLN A 61 18.68 -13.32 13.37
C GLN A 61 17.27 -12.71 13.31
N THR A 62 17.09 -11.49 13.81
CA THR A 62 15.80 -10.78 13.77
C THR A 62 15.45 -10.41 12.34
N LEU A 63 16.42 -9.97 11.54
CA LEU A 63 16.25 -9.68 10.12
C LEU A 63 15.89 -10.93 9.32
N ALA A 64 16.57 -12.06 9.56
CA ALA A 64 16.29 -13.31 8.87
C ALA A 64 14.90 -13.87 9.21
N THR A 65 14.44 -13.69 10.45
CA THR A 65 13.10 -14.11 10.88
C THR A 65 12.03 -13.25 10.24
N SER A 66 12.21 -11.95 10.25
CA SER A 66 11.29 -11.00 9.61
C SER A 66 11.17 -11.28 8.10
N TRP A 67 12.28 -11.53 7.40
CA TRP A 67 12.27 -11.83 5.97
C TRP A 67 11.49 -13.12 5.64
N LYS A 68 11.69 -14.19 6.42
CA LYS A 68 10.92 -15.45 6.25
C LYS A 68 9.42 -15.24 6.45
N GLN A 69 9.04 -14.39 7.39
CA GLN A 69 7.63 -14.06 7.64
C GLN A 69 7.04 -13.23 6.51
N GLN A 70 7.75 -12.21 6.02
CA GLN A 70 7.33 -11.45 4.83
C GLN A 70 7.15 -12.36 3.62
N GLN A 71 8.04 -13.32 3.41
CA GLN A 71 7.92 -14.32 2.36
C GLN A 71 6.65 -15.16 2.53
N ARG A 72 6.36 -15.67 3.72
CA ARG A 72 5.14 -16.45 4.00
C ARG A 72 3.87 -15.65 3.72
N VAL A 73 3.79 -14.41 4.18
CA VAL A 73 2.65 -13.53 3.90
C VAL A 73 2.53 -13.28 2.39
N GLY A 74 3.65 -13.08 1.70
CA GLY A 74 3.67 -12.94 0.25
C GLY A 74 3.15 -14.18 -0.48
N GLU A 75 3.52 -15.38 -0.02
CA GLU A 75 3.04 -16.66 -0.57
C GLU A 75 1.53 -16.84 -0.34
N LEU A 76 1.00 -16.40 0.81
CA LEU A 76 -0.46 -16.40 1.06
C LEU A 76 -1.20 -15.54 0.04
N CYS A 77 -0.71 -14.33 -0.24
CA CYS A 77 -1.28 -13.47 -1.28
C CYS A 77 -1.23 -14.13 -2.67
N ASP A 78 -0.12 -14.83 -2.99
CA ASP A 78 0.02 -15.53 -4.26
C ASP A 78 -0.97 -16.70 -4.38
N ARG A 79 -1.15 -17.46 -3.31
CA ARG A 79 -2.10 -18.57 -3.26
C ARG A 79 -3.55 -18.10 -3.38
N LEU A 80 -3.92 -17.00 -2.73
CA LEU A 80 -5.27 -16.45 -2.82
C LEU A 80 -5.69 -16.23 -4.29
N CYS A 81 -4.79 -15.67 -5.10
CA CYS A 81 -5.06 -15.41 -6.51
C CYS A 81 -5.34 -16.66 -7.36
N THR A 82 -4.93 -17.83 -6.88
CA THR A 82 -5.18 -19.11 -7.56
C THR A 82 -6.42 -19.84 -7.05
N LEU A 83 -6.90 -19.49 -5.85
CA LEU A 83 -7.97 -20.21 -5.17
C LEU A 83 -9.35 -19.59 -5.39
N VAL A 84 -9.41 -18.27 -5.63
CA VAL A 84 -10.67 -17.54 -5.70
C VAL A 84 -10.80 -16.72 -6.98
N PRO A 85 -12.04 -16.35 -7.40
CA PRO A 85 -12.28 -15.53 -8.59
C PRO A 85 -11.57 -14.17 -8.52
N ALA A 86 -11.29 -13.59 -9.69
CA ALA A 86 -10.47 -12.37 -9.82
C ALA A 86 -11.00 -11.19 -9.01
N HIS A 87 -12.28 -10.91 -9.02
CA HIS A 87 -12.89 -9.80 -8.28
C HIS A 87 -12.76 -9.99 -6.76
N VAL A 88 -12.85 -11.24 -6.28
CA VAL A 88 -12.75 -11.57 -4.85
C VAL A 88 -11.32 -11.37 -4.36
N TRP A 89 -10.31 -11.90 -5.08
CA TRP A 89 -8.93 -11.71 -4.63
C TRP A 89 -8.47 -10.26 -4.79
N CYS A 90 -8.96 -9.51 -5.80
CA CYS A 90 -8.65 -8.08 -5.92
C CYS A 90 -9.13 -7.30 -4.69
N ASP A 91 -10.40 -7.47 -4.30
CA ASP A 91 -10.96 -6.80 -3.11
C ASP A 91 -10.23 -7.23 -1.83
N THR A 92 -9.98 -8.53 -1.67
CA THR A 92 -9.27 -9.06 -0.50
C THR A 92 -7.83 -8.54 -0.42
N LEU A 93 -7.11 -8.46 -1.55
CA LEU A 93 -5.76 -7.92 -1.56
C LEU A 93 -5.72 -6.40 -1.32
N LEU A 94 -6.72 -5.63 -1.74
CA LEU A 94 -6.82 -4.22 -1.37
C LEU A 94 -6.93 -4.05 0.14
N GLN A 95 -7.79 -4.82 0.80
CA GLN A 95 -7.92 -4.81 2.27
C GLN A 95 -6.61 -5.25 2.95
N ALA A 96 -6.01 -6.34 2.48
CA ALA A 96 -4.73 -6.83 2.99
C ALA A 96 -3.59 -5.80 2.82
N GLY A 97 -3.58 -5.09 1.70
CA GLY A 97 -2.64 -4.00 1.42
C GLY A 97 -2.76 -2.85 2.41
N GLU A 98 -3.97 -2.43 2.75
CA GLU A 98 -4.21 -1.40 3.77
C GLU A 98 -3.70 -1.86 5.16
N HIS A 99 -3.99 -3.09 5.57
CA HIS A 99 -3.49 -3.63 6.84
C HIS A 99 -1.96 -3.70 6.89
N LEU A 100 -1.30 -4.09 5.79
CA LEU A 100 0.16 -4.08 5.69
C LEU A 100 0.72 -2.66 5.77
N LEU A 101 0.05 -1.69 5.15
CA LEU A 101 0.43 -0.29 5.17
C LEU A 101 0.37 0.28 6.58
N GLU A 102 -0.72 0.02 7.31
CA GLU A 102 -0.90 0.40 8.73
C GLU A 102 0.18 -0.21 9.64
N ARG A 103 0.68 -1.38 9.29
CA ARG A 103 1.78 -2.07 10.00
C ARG A 103 3.18 -1.65 9.56
N GLY A 104 3.30 -0.69 8.64
CA GLY A 104 4.58 -0.22 8.13
C GLY A 104 5.29 -1.21 7.20
N GLN A 105 4.55 -2.16 6.61
CA GLN A 105 5.06 -3.15 5.65
C GLN A 105 4.88 -2.65 4.20
N HIS A 106 5.45 -1.48 3.90
CA HIS A 106 5.16 -0.73 2.68
C HIS A 106 5.57 -1.48 1.41
N GLU A 107 6.77 -2.07 1.38
CA GLU A 107 7.25 -2.79 0.20
C GLU A 107 6.43 -4.07 -0.06
N LEU A 108 6.03 -4.78 1.00
CA LEU A 108 5.21 -5.98 0.88
C LEU A 108 3.80 -5.63 0.40
N ALA A 109 3.17 -4.59 0.98
CA ALA A 109 1.86 -4.06 0.57
C ALA A 109 1.87 -3.66 -0.91
N ARG A 110 2.88 -2.89 -1.32
CA ARG A 110 3.04 -2.46 -2.69
C ARG A 110 3.15 -3.64 -3.66
N ARG A 111 4.11 -4.54 -3.44
CA ARG A 111 4.45 -5.61 -4.40
C ARG A 111 3.41 -6.72 -4.45
N LYS A 112 2.88 -7.14 -3.29
CA LYS A 112 2.02 -8.33 -3.19
C LYS A 112 0.54 -8.02 -3.21
N CYS A 113 0.16 -6.78 -2.93
CA CYS A 113 -1.22 -6.37 -2.92
C CYS A 113 -1.51 -5.35 -4.03
N PHE A 114 -1.10 -4.11 -3.87
CA PHE A 114 -1.55 -3.03 -4.75
C PHE A 114 -1.07 -3.18 -6.21
N THR A 115 0.21 -3.43 -6.47
CA THR A 115 0.71 -3.63 -7.85
C THR A 115 0.01 -4.81 -8.51
N ARG A 116 -0.22 -5.88 -7.76
CA ARG A 116 -0.89 -7.06 -8.30
C ARG A 116 -2.34 -6.81 -8.71
N VAL A 117 -3.06 -6.00 -7.93
CA VAL A 117 -4.42 -5.59 -8.29
C VAL A 117 -4.40 -4.63 -9.49
N ALA A 118 -3.46 -3.68 -9.53
CA ALA A 118 -3.33 -2.78 -10.68
C ALA A 118 -3.03 -3.54 -11.98
N ASP A 119 -2.21 -4.60 -11.92
CA ASP A 119 -1.83 -5.44 -13.06
C ASP A 119 -2.89 -6.49 -13.44
N ALA A 120 -4.04 -6.52 -12.78
CA ALA A 120 -5.09 -7.52 -13.00
C ALA A 120 -5.95 -7.31 -14.26
N ASN A 121 -5.57 -6.37 -15.14
CA ASN A 121 -6.32 -6.00 -16.35
C ASN A 121 -7.79 -5.59 -16.07
N LEU A 122 -8.00 -4.90 -14.95
CA LEU A 122 -9.32 -4.47 -14.46
C LEU A 122 -10.11 -3.63 -15.48
N LEU A 123 -9.40 -2.89 -16.32
CA LEU A 123 -9.98 -1.99 -17.32
C LEU A 123 -10.19 -2.64 -18.69
N ASP A 124 -9.77 -3.91 -18.87
CA ASP A 124 -9.97 -4.62 -20.13
C ASP A 124 -11.33 -5.35 -20.15
N ASP A 125 -12.26 -4.81 -20.92
CA ASP A 125 -13.60 -5.41 -21.09
C ASP A 125 -13.60 -6.73 -21.91
N ARG A 126 -12.47 -7.09 -22.53
CA ARG A 126 -12.33 -8.32 -23.30
C ARG A 126 -11.90 -9.51 -22.44
N ASP A 127 -11.39 -9.26 -21.25
CA ASP A 127 -10.94 -10.31 -20.33
C ASP A 127 -12.16 -11.14 -19.85
N GLU A 128 -12.15 -12.42 -20.16
CA GLU A 128 -13.23 -13.37 -19.82
C GLU A 128 -13.51 -13.47 -18.32
N ARG A 129 -12.49 -13.25 -17.48
CA ARG A 129 -12.65 -13.27 -16.02
C ARG A 129 -13.64 -12.20 -15.57
N TRP A 130 -13.61 -11.03 -16.20
CA TRP A 130 -14.47 -9.91 -15.86
C TRP A 130 -15.87 -10.03 -16.47
N LYS A 131 -16.01 -10.69 -17.61
CA LYS A 131 -17.31 -11.03 -18.15
C LYS A 131 -18.06 -11.98 -17.22
N LEU A 132 -17.39 -13.04 -16.76
CA LEU A 132 -17.96 -13.99 -15.81
C LEU A 132 -18.29 -13.34 -14.47
N ALA A 133 -17.45 -12.44 -13.95
CA ALA A 133 -17.70 -11.69 -12.72
C ALA A 133 -18.93 -10.78 -12.85
N LYS A 134 -19.13 -10.15 -14.01
CA LYS A 134 -20.32 -9.35 -14.28
C LYS A 134 -21.59 -10.19 -14.30
N GLU A 135 -21.56 -11.35 -14.97
CA GLU A 135 -22.73 -12.22 -15.09
C GLU A 135 -23.13 -12.90 -13.78
N LYS A 136 -22.15 -13.37 -13.01
CA LYS A 136 -22.40 -14.14 -11.78
C LYS A 136 -22.53 -13.30 -10.53
N ASP A 137 -21.71 -12.27 -10.39
CA ASP A 137 -21.53 -11.51 -9.16
C ASP A 137 -21.87 -10.02 -9.31
N ASN A 138 -22.39 -9.64 -10.48
CA ASN A 138 -22.79 -8.26 -10.84
C ASN A 138 -21.66 -7.23 -10.68
N ILE A 139 -20.41 -7.64 -10.91
CA ILE A 139 -19.24 -6.74 -10.85
C ILE A 139 -19.15 -5.93 -12.14
N GLY A 140 -19.53 -4.66 -12.07
CA GLY A 140 -19.58 -3.77 -13.21
C GLY A 140 -18.23 -3.11 -13.56
N PRO A 141 -18.18 -2.36 -14.68
CA PRO A 141 -17.00 -1.57 -15.05
C PRO A 141 -16.60 -0.54 -13.98
N THR A 142 -17.58 0.05 -13.30
CA THR A 142 -17.35 1.02 -12.20
C THR A 142 -16.66 0.37 -11.02
N ASP A 143 -17.07 -0.84 -10.59
CA ASP A 143 -16.44 -1.56 -9.48
C ASP A 143 -14.99 -1.90 -9.81
N ARG A 144 -14.74 -2.38 -11.03
CA ARG A 144 -13.40 -2.69 -11.53
C ARG A 144 -12.50 -1.46 -11.56
N ARG A 145 -13.03 -0.33 -12.07
CA ARG A 145 -12.32 0.94 -12.09
C ARG A 145 -12.02 1.45 -10.68
N ARG A 146 -12.97 1.32 -9.77
CA ARG A 146 -12.75 1.63 -8.35
C ARG A 146 -11.60 0.81 -7.76
N MET A 147 -11.57 -0.50 -7.97
CA MET A 147 -10.47 -1.36 -7.50
C MET A 147 -9.12 -0.94 -8.09
N HIS A 148 -9.08 -0.62 -9.39
CA HIS A 148 -7.87 -0.14 -10.05
C HIS A 148 -7.35 1.17 -9.44
N VAL A 149 -8.23 2.16 -9.28
CA VAL A 149 -7.91 3.45 -8.68
C VAL A 149 -7.39 3.30 -7.24
N LEU A 150 -8.06 2.46 -6.42
CA LEU A 150 -7.62 2.19 -5.06
C LEU A 150 -6.24 1.52 -5.02
N ALA A 151 -5.96 0.61 -5.96
CA ALA A 151 -4.64 -0.02 -6.07
C ALA A 151 -3.53 0.97 -6.42
N LEU A 152 -3.79 1.90 -7.34
CA LEU A 152 -2.84 2.96 -7.69
C LEU A 152 -2.58 3.91 -6.52
N PHE A 153 -3.62 4.32 -5.80
CA PHE A 153 -3.47 5.15 -4.58
C PHE A 153 -2.70 4.41 -3.49
N GLY A 154 -3.00 3.13 -3.25
CA GLY A 154 -2.27 2.32 -2.28
C GLY A 154 -0.78 2.19 -2.65
N SER A 155 -0.47 1.96 -3.94
CA SER A 155 0.91 1.94 -4.43
C SER A 155 1.61 3.28 -4.23
N ALA A 156 0.95 4.40 -4.51
CA ALA A 156 1.50 5.74 -4.32
C ALA A 156 1.80 6.01 -2.84
N ARG A 157 0.88 5.67 -1.93
CA ARG A 157 1.08 5.80 -0.47
C ARG A 157 2.25 4.97 0.04
N CYS A 158 2.44 3.76 -0.50
CA CYS A 158 3.59 2.92 -0.16
C CYS A 158 4.91 3.55 -0.60
N GLU A 159 4.99 4.06 -1.83
CA GLU A 159 6.19 4.72 -2.35
C GLU A 159 6.53 5.97 -1.54
N ASP A 160 5.53 6.80 -1.21
CA ASP A 160 5.69 7.99 -0.37
C ASP A 160 6.19 7.63 1.04
N ALA A 161 5.57 6.65 1.69
CA ALA A 161 5.99 6.20 3.01
C ALA A 161 7.43 5.64 3.04
N MET A 162 7.90 5.04 1.95
CA MET A 162 9.28 4.59 1.83
C MET A 162 10.26 5.73 1.59
N ASP A 163 9.82 6.88 1.07
CA ASP A 163 10.65 8.04 0.80
C ASP A 163 10.77 9.02 1.98
N THR A 164 9.78 9.07 2.87
CA THR A 164 9.78 9.97 4.05
C THR A 164 10.94 9.76 5.02
N HIS A 165 11.71 8.70 4.84
CA HIS A 165 12.90 8.41 5.65
C HIS A 165 14.23 8.77 4.97
N ALA A 166 14.18 9.25 3.72
CA ALA A 166 15.37 9.76 3.06
C ALA A 166 15.78 11.10 3.69
N ASP A 167 17.09 11.33 3.85
CA ASP A 167 17.59 12.64 4.28
C ASP A 167 17.14 13.69 3.26
N PRO A 168 16.37 14.72 3.67
CA PRO A 168 15.87 15.75 2.75
C PRO A 168 16.99 16.54 2.06
N ASN A 169 18.21 16.48 2.59
CA ASN A 169 19.39 17.14 2.02
C ASN A 169 20.13 16.27 1.00
N VAL A 170 19.76 15.00 0.85
CA VAL A 170 20.41 14.06 -0.06
C VAL A 170 19.44 13.63 -1.15
N ILE A 171 19.58 14.20 -2.34
CA ILE A 171 18.85 13.76 -3.52
C ILE A 171 19.47 12.47 -4.04
N HIS A 172 18.90 11.34 -3.63
CA HIS A 172 19.33 10.04 -4.14
C HIS A 172 18.55 9.67 -5.42
N PRO A 173 19.17 9.10 -6.46
CA PRO A 173 18.47 8.71 -7.69
C PRO A 173 17.27 7.78 -7.45
N GLN A 174 17.33 6.91 -6.46
CA GLN A 174 16.21 6.04 -6.09
C GLN A 174 15.03 6.80 -5.51
N THR A 175 15.28 7.82 -4.68
CA THR A 175 14.23 8.71 -4.13
C THR A 175 13.52 9.46 -5.25
N LEU A 176 14.28 10.02 -6.21
CA LEU A 176 13.69 10.69 -7.37
C LEU A 176 12.86 9.73 -8.24
N ALA A 177 13.34 8.50 -8.45
CA ALA A 177 12.59 7.48 -9.20
C ALA A 177 11.29 7.08 -8.49
N ARG A 178 11.29 6.99 -7.16
CA ARG A 178 10.08 6.72 -6.36
C ARG A 178 9.11 7.89 -6.42
N ALA A 179 9.56 9.11 -6.17
CA ALA A 179 8.74 10.30 -6.28
C ALA A 179 8.06 10.41 -7.66
N LYS A 180 8.80 10.11 -8.73
CA LYS A 180 8.23 10.04 -10.08
C LYS A 180 7.13 8.97 -10.20
N ARG A 181 7.34 7.76 -9.65
CA ARG A 181 6.31 6.70 -9.66
C ARG A 181 5.08 7.11 -8.85
N THR A 182 5.27 7.69 -7.67
CA THR A 182 4.18 8.23 -6.86
C THR A 182 3.32 9.21 -7.66
N LEU A 183 3.94 10.19 -8.31
CA LEU A 183 3.23 11.18 -9.13
C LEU A 183 2.52 10.56 -10.33
N VAL A 184 3.16 9.58 -11.00
CA VAL A 184 2.55 8.86 -12.13
C VAL A 184 1.31 8.09 -11.65
N ASN A 185 1.42 7.32 -10.56
CA ASN A 185 0.30 6.56 -10.00
C ASN A 185 -0.85 7.46 -9.54
N LEU A 186 -0.54 8.58 -8.87
CA LEU A 186 -1.55 9.54 -8.44
C LEU A 186 -2.27 10.20 -9.63
N ARG A 187 -1.52 10.59 -10.65
CA ARG A 187 -2.09 11.15 -11.89
C ARG A 187 -3.00 10.14 -12.57
N GLU A 188 -2.55 8.92 -12.76
CA GLU A 188 -3.32 7.85 -13.40
C GLU A 188 -4.58 7.53 -12.60
N ALA A 189 -4.45 7.35 -11.29
CA ALA A 189 -5.58 7.12 -10.40
C ALA A 189 -6.63 8.22 -10.49
N THR A 190 -6.19 9.49 -10.46
CA THR A 190 -7.07 10.65 -10.56
C THR A 190 -7.77 10.73 -11.93
N GLN A 191 -7.03 10.45 -13.01
CA GLN A 191 -7.60 10.43 -14.36
C GLN A 191 -8.62 9.30 -14.53
N GLU A 192 -8.34 8.10 -14.03
CA GLU A 192 -9.27 6.99 -14.10
C GLU A 192 -10.51 7.18 -13.22
N ALA A 193 -10.35 7.79 -12.04
CA ALA A 193 -11.49 8.16 -11.21
C ALA A 193 -12.39 9.21 -11.91
N TYR A 194 -11.78 10.20 -12.55
CA TYR A 194 -12.53 11.21 -13.30
C TYR A 194 -13.24 10.66 -14.56
N ARG A 195 -12.66 9.67 -15.23
CA ARG A 195 -13.28 8.97 -16.37
C ARG A 195 -14.39 8.01 -15.96
N GLY A 196 -14.49 7.69 -14.68
CA GLY A 196 -15.56 6.89 -14.10
C GLY A 196 -16.89 7.65 -14.03
N ASP A 197 -17.84 7.06 -13.34
CA ASP A 197 -19.08 7.75 -13.01
C ASP A 197 -18.92 8.65 -11.76
N GLU A 198 -19.95 9.44 -11.46
CA GLU A 198 -19.95 10.38 -10.34
C GLU A 198 -19.68 9.72 -8.99
N SER A 199 -19.96 8.41 -8.86
CA SER A 199 -19.70 7.65 -7.63
C SER A 199 -18.21 7.55 -7.29
N LEU A 200 -17.31 7.83 -8.24
CA LEU A 200 -15.86 7.79 -8.06
C LEU A 200 -15.24 9.19 -7.81
N TYR A 201 -16.00 10.28 -7.89
CA TYR A 201 -15.44 11.64 -7.76
C TYR A 201 -14.85 11.92 -6.38
N TRP A 202 -15.32 11.26 -5.34
CA TRP A 202 -14.69 11.35 -4.01
C TRP A 202 -13.26 10.83 -3.99
N LEU A 203 -12.91 9.87 -4.89
CA LEU A 203 -11.53 9.38 -5.05
C LEU A 203 -10.62 10.44 -5.69
N VAL A 204 -11.15 11.27 -6.59
CA VAL A 204 -10.41 12.42 -7.15
C VAL A 204 -10.04 13.38 -6.03
N TYR A 205 -11.00 13.72 -5.17
CA TYR A 205 -10.77 14.61 -4.02
C TYR A 205 -9.73 14.01 -3.07
N ASN A 206 -9.84 12.73 -2.70
CA ASN A 206 -8.87 12.09 -1.83
C ASN A 206 -7.47 12.04 -2.46
N GLY A 207 -7.38 11.83 -3.77
CA GLY A 207 -6.10 11.85 -4.49
C GLY A 207 -5.41 13.21 -4.41
N THR A 208 -6.16 14.31 -4.47
CA THR A 208 -5.58 15.67 -4.38
C THR A 208 -5.07 16.00 -2.98
N VAL A 209 -5.68 15.46 -1.93
CA VAL A 209 -5.23 15.65 -0.52
C VAL A 209 -3.87 15.00 -0.26
N HIS A 210 -3.52 13.94 -0.98
CA HIS A 210 -2.23 13.26 -0.83
C HIS A 210 -1.07 13.91 -1.61
N ILE A 211 -1.36 14.92 -2.44
CA ILE A 211 -0.35 15.63 -3.23
C ILE A 211 0.24 16.84 -2.45
N HIS A 212 -0.41 17.27 -1.39
CA HIS A 212 -0.01 18.38 -0.51
C HIS A 212 0.62 17.88 0.79
#